data_8b288c62282a9b51e4717afc925dfc8d
#
_entry.id   8b288c62282a9b51e4717afc925dfc8d
#
_cell.length_a   1.000
_cell.length_b   1.000
_cell.length_c   1.000
_cell.angle_alpha   90.00
_cell.angle_beta   90.00
_cell.angle_gamma   90.00
#
_symmetry.space_group_name_H-M   'P 1'
#
loop_
_entity.id
_entity.type
_entity.pdbx_description
1 polymer ?
#
loop_
_entity_poly.entity_id
_entity_poly.type
_entity_poly.pdbx_seq_one_letter_code
_entity_poly.pdbx_strand_id
1 'polypeptide(L)'
;MLKKGKTVLYQTAPVLLESVINYKMSKQKDISNNIYKSVLEADLLIIDDLGTESLNSMKLSELFTILNTRILNLNNKITKTIISTNLNINDIFKNYEERIGSRIVGYYDIYYFFGEDLRFKKNI
;
A
#
# COMPACT_ATOMS: atom_id res chain seq x y z
N MET A 1 18.41 -1.04 -5.84
CA MET A 1 17.34 -1.86 -5.31
C MET A 1 17.04 -3.09 -6.17
N LEU A 2 17.06 -2.96 -7.49
CA LEU A 2 16.77 -4.11 -8.35
C LEU A 2 17.91 -5.10 -8.49
N LYS A 3 19.08 -4.73 -8.03
CA LYS A 3 20.23 -5.63 -8.09
C LYS A 3 20.03 -6.81 -7.13
N LYS A 4 20.66 -7.92 -7.42
CA LYS A 4 20.66 -9.12 -6.57
C LYS A 4 19.28 -9.74 -6.39
N GLY A 5 18.41 -9.59 -7.40
CA GLY A 5 17.10 -10.23 -7.35
C GLY A 5 16.06 -9.56 -6.47
N LYS A 6 16.30 -8.32 -6.04
CA LYS A 6 15.29 -7.59 -5.28
C LYS A 6 14.14 -7.20 -6.18
N THR A 7 12.91 -7.26 -5.63
CA THR A 7 11.70 -6.96 -6.37
C THR A 7 11.09 -5.64 -5.89
N VAL A 8 10.60 -4.87 -6.85
CA VAL A 8 9.91 -3.60 -6.57
C VAL A 8 8.56 -3.65 -7.25
N LEU A 9 7.52 -3.31 -6.50
CA LEU A 9 6.16 -3.22 -7.03
C LEU A 9 5.63 -1.83 -6.73
N TYR A 10 5.17 -1.13 -7.77
CA TYR A 10 4.56 0.19 -7.66
C TYR A 10 3.12 0.12 -8.15
N GLN A 11 2.19 0.62 -7.34
CA GLN A 11 0.80 0.73 -7.74
C GLN A 11 0.15 1.90 -7.01
N THR A 12 -0.84 2.51 -7.65
CA THR A 12 -1.72 3.42 -6.93
C THR A 12 -2.64 2.61 -6.03
N ALA A 13 -3.09 3.21 -4.94
CA ALA A 13 -3.95 2.50 -4.00
C ALA A 13 -5.24 1.97 -4.65
N PRO A 14 -5.95 2.75 -5.49
CA PRO A 14 -7.15 2.21 -6.13
C PRO A 14 -6.87 0.98 -6.98
N VAL A 15 -5.82 1.02 -7.80
CA VAL A 15 -5.49 -0.11 -8.67
C VAL A 15 -5.03 -1.30 -7.86
N LEU A 16 -4.23 -1.07 -6.83
CA LEU A 16 -3.75 -2.15 -5.97
C LEU A 16 -4.91 -2.91 -5.33
N LEU A 17 -5.82 -2.20 -4.70
CA LEU A 17 -6.93 -2.84 -4.01
C LEU A 17 -7.88 -3.53 -4.98
N GLU A 18 -8.14 -2.90 -6.12
CA GLU A 18 -8.96 -3.49 -7.17
C GLU A 18 -8.36 -4.80 -7.67
N SER A 19 -7.06 -4.79 -7.94
CA SER A 19 -6.37 -5.99 -8.44
C SER A 19 -6.37 -7.13 -7.43
N VAL A 20 -6.15 -6.82 -6.16
CA VAL A 20 -6.15 -7.84 -5.12
C VAL A 20 -7.54 -8.44 -4.94
N ILE A 21 -8.57 -7.60 -4.93
CA ILE A 21 -9.94 -8.08 -4.76
C ILE A 21 -10.36 -8.92 -5.97
N ASN A 22 -10.05 -8.47 -7.17
CA ASN A 22 -10.37 -9.22 -8.37
C ASN A 22 -9.69 -10.59 -8.37
N TYR A 23 -8.44 -10.66 -7.93
CA TYR A 23 -7.76 -11.93 -7.80
C TYR A 23 -8.47 -12.85 -6.82
N LYS A 24 -8.85 -12.33 -5.66
CA LYS A 24 -9.49 -13.14 -4.63
C LYS A 24 -10.86 -13.63 -5.03
N MET A 25 -11.57 -12.87 -5.85
CA MET A 25 -12.90 -13.26 -6.31
C MET A 25 -12.88 -14.09 -7.57
N SER A 26 -11.71 -14.27 -8.18
CA SER A 26 -11.59 -15.08 -9.38
C SER A 26 -11.78 -16.55 -9.05
N LYS A 27 -12.53 -17.25 -9.91
CA LYS A 27 -12.73 -18.70 -9.77
C LYS A 27 -11.52 -19.49 -10.21
N GLN A 28 -10.74 -18.93 -11.13
CA GLN A 28 -9.53 -19.56 -11.63
C GLN A 28 -8.35 -18.71 -11.24
N LYS A 29 -7.69 -19.10 -10.17
CA LYS A 29 -6.52 -18.38 -9.69
C LYS A 29 -5.30 -18.93 -10.38
N ASP A 30 -4.72 -18.13 -11.24
CA ASP A 30 -3.52 -18.50 -11.97
C ASP A 30 -2.31 -18.28 -11.07
N ILE A 31 -1.54 -19.33 -10.86
CA ILE A 31 -0.36 -19.26 -9.99
C ILE A 31 0.66 -18.28 -10.56
N SER A 32 0.80 -18.22 -11.89
CA SER A 32 1.76 -17.34 -12.52
C SER A 32 1.41 -15.87 -12.40
N ASN A 33 0.15 -15.55 -12.13
CA ASN A 33 -0.35 -14.18 -12.00
C ASN A 33 -0.82 -13.88 -10.59
N ASN A 34 -0.20 -14.46 -9.59
CA ASN A 34 -0.62 -14.25 -8.22
C ASN A 34 -0.18 -12.87 -7.74
N ILE A 35 -1.00 -11.87 -8.08
CA ILE A 35 -0.75 -10.50 -7.68
C ILE A 35 -0.74 -10.35 -6.17
N TYR A 36 -1.58 -11.11 -5.49
CA TYR A 36 -1.68 -11.02 -4.04
C TYR A 36 -0.36 -11.41 -3.37
N LYS A 37 0.24 -12.51 -3.82
CA LYS A 37 1.53 -12.93 -3.30
C LYS A 37 2.60 -11.87 -3.57
N SER A 38 2.61 -11.31 -4.78
CA SER A 38 3.56 -10.27 -5.14
C SER A 38 3.42 -9.05 -4.24
N VAL A 39 2.19 -8.64 -3.94
CA VAL A 39 1.93 -7.50 -3.06
C VAL A 39 2.44 -7.77 -1.65
N LEU A 40 2.25 -8.97 -1.15
CA LEU A 40 2.68 -9.31 0.21
C LEU A 40 4.19 -9.47 0.33
N GLU A 41 4.86 -9.92 -0.72
CA GLU A 41 6.26 -10.35 -0.63
C GLU A 41 7.25 -9.49 -1.39
N ALA A 42 6.83 -8.49 -2.16
CA ALA A 42 7.78 -7.63 -2.85
C ALA A 42 8.74 -7.01 -1.84
N ASP A 43 10.02 -6.96 -2.20
CA ASP A 43 11.02 -6.37 -1.31
C ASP A 43 10.71 -4.91 -1.03
N LEU A 44 10.23 -4.19 -2.03
CA LEU A 44 9.74 -2.81 -1.88
C LEU A 44 8.36 -2.70 -2.52
N LEU A 45 7.40 -2.26 -1.76
CA LEU A 45 6.06 -1.95 -2.26
C LEU A 45 5.84 -0.46 -2.12
N ILE A 46 5.45 0.18 -3.21
CA ILE A 46 5.10 1.60 -3.21
C ILE A 46 3.60 1.71 -3.50
N ILE A 47 2.87 2.21 -2.53
CA ILE A 47 1.43 2.46 -2.65
C ILE A 47 1.25 3.95 -2.81
N ASP A 48 0.86 4.38 -4.00
CA ASP A 48 0.75 5.79 -4.35
C ASP A 48 -0.69 6.26 -4.25
N ASP A 49 -0.87 7.51 -3.86
CA ASP A 49 -2.19 8.16 -3.81
C ASP A 49 -3.20 7.45 -2.92
N LEU A 50 -2.77 7.05 -1.73
CA LEU A 50 -3.72 6.54 -0.75
C LEU A 50 -4.73 7.65 -0.42
N GLY A 51 -5.99 7.34 -0.46
CA GLY A 51 -7.06 8.30 -0.20
C GLY A 51 -7.91 8.63 -1.41
N THR A 52 -7.50 8.20 -2.61
CA THR A 52 -8.27 8.47 -3.83
C THR A 52 -9.21 7.32 -4.18
N GLU A 53 -9.09 6.20 -3.50
CA GLU A 53 -9.91 5.04 -3.77
C GLU A 53 -11.27 5.13 -3.11
N SER A 54 -12.22 4.44 -3.70
CA SER A 54 -13.55 4.28 -3.13
C SER A 54 -13.50 3.12 -2.14
N LEU A 55 -13.78 3.36 -0.88
CA LEU A 55 -13.60 2.37 0.18
C LEU A 55 -14.89 1.61 0.48
N ASN A 56 -14.73 0.34 0.81
CA ASN A 56 -15.77 -0.49 1.38
C ASN A 56 -15.10 -1.44 2.39
N SER A 57 -15.89 -2.25 3.08
CA SER A 57 -15.34 -3.12 4.11
C SER A 57 -14.36 -4.13 3.56
N MET A 58 -14.57 -4.63 2.36
CA MET A 58 -13.66 -5.58 1.74
C MET A 58 -12.31 -4.94 1.44
N LYS A 59 -12.31 -3.73 0.88
CA LYS A 59 -11.07 -3.01 0.59
C LYS A 59 -10.31 -2.64 1.86
N LEU A 60 -11.03 -2.22 2.89
CA LEU A 60 -10.40 -1.93 4.19
C LEU A 60 -9.75 -3.17 4.78
N SER A 61 -10.45 -4.29 4.73
CA SER A 61 -9.91 -5.55 5.24
C SER A 61 -8.66 -5.99 4.48
N GLU A 62 -8.67 -5.85 3.16
CA GLU A 62 -7.51 -6.21 2.36
C GLU A 62 -6.33 -5.28 2.61
N LEU A 63 -6.59 -4.00 2.72
CA LEU A 63 -5.52 -3.06 3.02
C LEU A 63 -4.89 -3.36 4.37
N PHE A 64 -5.71 -3.64 5.39
CA PHE A 64 -5.19 -4.03 6.70
C PHE A 64 -4.33 -5.29 6.59
N THR A 65 -4.79 -6.30 5.87
CA THR A 65 -4.04 -7.55 5.72
C THR A 65 -2.70 -7.31 5.05
N ILE A 66 -2.68 -6.51 3.98
CA ILE A 66 -1.44 -6.21 3.27
C ILE A 66 -0.46 -5.50 4.20
N LEU A 67 -0.90 -4.44 4.85
CA LEU A 67 -0.01 -3.68 5.72
C LEU A 67 0.47 -4.52 6.90
N ASN A 68 -0.43 -5.24 7.54
CA ASN A 68 -0.08 -6.03 8.71
C ASN A 68 0.90 -7.15 8.37
N THR A 69 0.66 -7.86 7.27
CA THR A 69 1.56 -8.93 6.83
C THR A 69 2.96 -8.38 6.56
N ARG A 70 3.05 -7.26 5.89
CA ARG A 70 4.34 -6.67 5.54
C ARG A 70 5.05 -6.07 6.74
N ILE A 71 4.32 -5.38 7.61
CA ILE A 71 4.91 -4.77 8.82
C ILE A 71 5.48 -5.85 9.74
N LEU A 72 4.76 -6.94 9.94
CA LEU A 72 5.15 -7.98 10.88
C LEU A 72 5.96 -9.10 10.23
N ASN A 73 6.25 -8.99 8.94
CA ASN A 73 7.01 -10.01 8.21
C ASN A 73 6.40 -11.40 8.37
N LEU A 74 5.07 -11.48 8.29
CA LEU A 74 4.34 -12.73 8.56
C LEU A 74 4.68 -13.85 7.57
N ASN A 75 5.20 -13.49 6.39
CA ASN A 75 5.63 -14.49 5.39
C ASN A 75 7.12 -14.78 5.50
N ASN A 76 7.72 -14.51 6.66
CA ASN A 76 9.15 -14.73 6.90
C ASN A 76 10.04 -14.00 5.91
N LYS A 77 9.60 -12.84 5.49
CA LYS A 77 10.37 -12.03 4.53
C LYS A 77 10.38 -10.59 4.99
N ILE A 78 11.59 -10.01 5.05
CA ILE A 78 11.76 -8.61 5.41
C ILE A 78 11.41 -7.75 4.20
N THR A 79 10.45 -6.86 4.37
CA THR A 79 9.97 -6.00 3.30
C THR A 79 9.98 -4.54 3.71
N LYS A 80 9.99 -3.67 2.70
CA LYS A 80 9.88 -2.22 2.89
C LYS A 80 8.66 -1.73 2.14
N THR A 81 7.96 -0.77 2.72
CA THR A 81 6.74 -0.22 2.13
C THR A 81 6.79 1.30 2.19
N ILE A 82 6.45 1.95 1.09
CA ILE A 82 6.32 3.39 1.01
C ILE A 82 4.89 3.71 0.63
N ILE A 83 4.27 4.62 1.35
CA ILE A 83 2.89 5.04 1.07
C ILE A 83 2.91 6.54 0.86
N SER A 84 2.34 7.01 -0.25
CA SER A 84 2.12 8.43 -0.46
C SER A 84 0.64 8.74 -0.35
N THR A 85 0.32 9.91 0.21
CA THR A 85 -1.06 10.31 0.41
C THR A 85 -1.16 11.82 0.56
N ASN A 86 -2.30 12.37 0.17
CA ASN A 86 -2.64 13.76 0.45
C ASN A 86 -3.46 13.90 1.75
N LEU A 87 -3.78 12.79 2.39
CA LEU A 87 -4.55 12.82 3.64
C LEU A 87 -3.64 13.14 4.81
N ASN A 88 -4.14 13.88 5.79
CA ASN A 88 -3.45 14.01 7.05
C ASN A 88 -3.76 12.80 7.93
N ILE A 89 -3.07 12.71 9.07
CA ILE A 89 -3.22 11.56 9.95
C ILE A 89 -4.64 11.42 10.47
N ASN A 90 -5.29 12.53 10.79
CA ASN A 90 -6.67 12.47 11.27
C ASN A 90 -7.62 11.91 10.21
N ASP A 91 -7.40 12.29 8.95
CA ASP A 91 -8.20 11.74 7.85
C ASP A 91 -7.98 10.25 7.68
N ILE A 92 -6.75 9.79 7.87
CA ILE A 92 -6.46 8.37 7.77
C ILE A 92 -7.21 7.59 8.85
N PHE A 93 -7.18 8.05 10.10
CA PHE A 93 -7.94 7.41 11.17
C PHE A 93 -9.44 7.41 10.87
N LYS A 94 -9.93 8.53 10.35
CA LYS A 94 -11.35 8.68 10.08
C LYS A 94 -11.83 7.79 8.93
N ASN A 95 -11.04 7.73 7.86
CA ASN A 95 -11.47 7.07 6.62
C ASN A 95 -11.09 5.59 6.58
N TYR A 96 -10.00 5.20 7.24
CA TYR A 96 -9.45 3.86 7.13
C TYR A 96 -9.58 3.03 8.39
N GLU A 97 -10.34 3.48 9.37
CA GLU A 97 -10.50 2.81 10.64
C GLU A 97 -9.26 2.92 11.52
N GLU A 98 -9.51 2.77 12.82
CA GLU A 98 -8.44 2.94 13.79
C GLU A 98 -7.33 1.92 13.64
N ARG A 99 -7.66 0.68 13.33
CA ARG A 99 -6.63 -0.36 13.24
C ARG A 99 -5.62 -0.10 12.12
N ILE A 100 -6.06 0.46 11.00
CA ILE A 100 -5.15 0.80 9.90
C ILE A 100 -4.34 2.04 10.28
N GLY A 101 -5.01 3.07 10.81
CA GLY A 101 -4.32 4.27 11.26
C GLY A 101 -3.27 3.98 12.32
N SER A 102 -3.57 3.10 13.25
CA SER A 102 -2.63 2.72 14.30
C SER A 102 -1.41 2.02 13.73
N ARG A 103 -1.58 1.17 12.73
CA ARG A 103 -0.44 0.52 12.07
C ARG A 103 0.45 1.54 11.36
N ILE A 104 -0.16 2.48 10.65
CA ILE A 104 0.60 3.49 9.92
C ILE A 104 1.38 4.37 10.89
N VAL A 105 0.72 4.88 11.92
CA VAL A 105 1.38 5.77 12.88
C VAL A 105 2.43 5.02 13.70
N GLY A 106 2.14 3.78 14.06
CA GLY A 106 3.02 3.02 14.96
C GLY A 106 4.23 2.41 14.30
N TYR A 107 4.19 2.14 13.01
CA TYR A 107 5.26 1.39 12.35
C TYR A 107 5.94 2.12 11.20
N TYR A 108 5.43 3.27 10.77
CA TYR A 108 5.97 4.00 9.63
C TYR A 108 6.60 5.31 10.09
N ASP A 109 7.70 5.69 9.45
CA ASP A 109 8.24 7.02 9.58
C ASP A 109 7.43 7.96 8.70
N ILE A 110 6.97 9.06 9.28
CA ILE A 110 6.06 9.97 8.59
C ILE A 110 6.80 11.22 8.19
N TYR A 111 6.74 11.54 6.91
CA TYR A 111 7.37 12.73 6.35
C TYR A 111 6.29 13.64 5.76
N TYR A 112 6.39 14.92 6.05
CA TYR A 112 5.46 15.92 5.55
C TYR A 112 6.16 16.78 4.52
N PHE A 113 5.45 17.07 3.43
CA PHE A 113 5.93 17.98 2.41
C PHE A 113 5.05 19.20 2.44
N PHE A 114 5.63 20.35 2.74
CA PHE A 114 4.91 21.59 2.96
C PHE A 114 5.17 22.59 1.84
N GLY A 115 4.30 23.60 1.77
CA GLY A 115 4.45 24.72 0.88
C GLY A 115 3.80 24.50 -0.46
N GLU A 116 4.37 25.17 -1.46
CA GLU A 116 3.88 25.08 -2.81
C GLU A 116 3.93 23.65 -3.33
N ASP A 117 3.11 23.38 -4.32
CA ASP A 117 3.12 22.08 -4.96
C ASP A 117 4.47 21.83 -5.59
N LEU A 118 5.19 20.87 -5.07
CA LEU A 118 6.53 20.54 -5.54
C LEU A 118 6.56 20.09 -6.99
N ARG A 119 5.45 19.54 -7.50
CA ARG A 119 5.38 19.12 -8.90
C ARG A 119 5.49 20.30 -9.83
N PHE A 120 4.90 21.43 -9.48
CA PHE A 120 5.02 22.61 -10.31
C PHE A 120 6.45 23.13 -10.34
N LYS A 121 7.12 23.10 -9.21
CA LYS A 121 8.50 23.55 -9.14
C LYS A 121 9.44 22.71 -9.98
N LYS A 122 9.17 21.42 -10.08
CA LYS A 122 9.99 20.53 -10.90
C LYS A 122 9.79 20.73 -12.39
N ASN A 123 8.65 21.23 -12.78
CA ASN A 123 8.31 21.39 -14.18
C ASN A 123 8.73 22.75 -14.75
N ILE A 124 9.30 23.60 -13.94
CA ILE A 124 9.74 24.94 -14.37
C ILE A 124 11.17 24.95 -14.90
#